data_5ef6bc0f719263256f0d9c19dafa61a4
#
_entry.id   5ef6bc0f719263256f0d9c19dafa61a4
#
_cell.length_a   1.000
_cell.length_b   1.000
_cell.length_c   1.000
_cell.angle_alpha   90.00
_cell.angle_beta   90.00
_cell.angle_gamma   90.00
#
_symmetry.space_group_name_H-M   'P 1'
#
loop_
_entity.id
_entity.type
_entity.pdbx_description
1 polymer ?
#
loop_
_entity_poly.entity_id
_entity_poly.type
_entity_poly.pdbx_seq_one_letter_code
_entity_poly.pdbx_strand_id
1 'polypeptide(L)'
;LIVETSMGITNLDKIITGSKRVESLHFGYADYAASVRMRTTNIGGTNPDYSILTDEINGERLVHWNDMWHYPLSKMTTIGRAHGLRIIDGPFGDFSDPDGFKAHARRTAILGCEGKWAIHPSQVDLANEVFTLPEKEVQKAYDILEAMKKAQESGSGAATLNGKLIDAASIRQAEQIIEQTKLIETLS
;
A
#
# COMPACT_ATOMS: atom_id res chain seq x y z
N LEU A 1 3.29 5.76 14.91
CA LEU A 1 1.95 6.20 15.35
C LEU A 1 0.91 5.21 14.83
N ILE A 2 -0.01 4.74 15.71
CA ILE A 2 -1.14 3.89 15.28
C ILE A 2 -2.34 4.79 15.03
N VAL A 3 -2.95 4.62 13.85
CA VAL A 3 -4.15 5.36 13.40
C VAL A 3 -5.33 4.41 13.45
N GLU A 4 -6.15 4.52 14.47
CA GLU A 4 -7.16 3.50 14.81
C GLU A 4 -8.49 4.10 15.30
N THR A 5 -8.73 5.36 15.04
CA THR A 5 -10.00 6.01 15.41
C THR A 5 -10.50 6.94 14.31
N SER A 6 -11.81 7.18 14.28
CA SER A 6 -12.42 8.15 13.38
C SER A 6 -11.84 9.56 13.56
N MET A 7 -11.62 9.96 14.82
CA MET A 7 -10.96 11.25 15.12
C MET A 7 -9.49 11.26 14.69
N GLY A 8 -8.77 10.14 14.83
CA GLY A 8 -7.39 9.99 14.36
C GLY A 8 -7.29 10.19 12.84
N ILE A 9 -8.11 9.51 12.07
CA ILE A 9 -8.18 9.67 10.61
C ILE A 9 -8.59 11.10 10.21
N THR A 10 -9.56 11.69 10.92
CA THR A 10 -10.07 13.03 10.58
C THR A 10 -9.02 14.12 10.83
N ASN A 11 -8.26 14.02 11.91
CA ASN A 11 -7.28 15.02 12.31
C ASN A 11 -5.82 14.62 12.02
N LEU A 12 -5.60 13.62 11.16
CA LEU A 12 -4.28 12.99 10.98
C LEU A 12 -3.19 13.99 10.62
N ASP A 13 -3.46 14.94 9.74
CA ASP A 13 -2.52 15.99 9.35
C ASP A 13 -2.05 16.82 10.55
N LYS A 14 -2.99 17.23 11.42
CA LYS A 14 -2.66 18.00 12.64
C LYS A 14 -1.90 17.13 13.65
N ILE A 15 -2.23 15.85 13.76
CA ILE A 15 -1.56 14.91 14.68
C ILE A 15 -0.10 14.73 14.29
N ILE A 16 0.17 14.51 13.01
CA ILE A 16 1.52 14.31 12.48
C ILE A 16 2.39 15.52 12.72
N THR A 17 1.87 16.71 12.46
CA THR A 17 2.62 17.97 12.63
C THR A 17 2.90 18.33 14.11
N GLY A 18 2.22 17.66 15.03
CA GLY A 18 2.42 17.85 16.49
C GLY A 18 3.76 17.34 17.02
N SER A 19 4.50 16.49 16.28
CA SER A 19 5.79 15.97 16.72
C SER A 19 6.69 15.59 15.54
N LYS A 20 7.93 16.07 15.56
CA LYS A 20 8.99 15.66 14.59
C LYS A 20 9.51 14.23 14.82
N ARG A 21 9.03 13.53 15.84
CA ARG A 21 9.44 12.16 16.17
C ARG A 21 8.57 11.09 15.47
N VAL A 22 7.53 11.51 14.73
CA VAL A 22 6.69 10.57 13.96
C VAL A 22 7.47 10.16 12.72
N GLU A 23 7.75 8.87 12.58
CA GLU A 23 8.49 8.28 11.46
C GLU A 23 7.61 7.41 10.58
N SER A 24 6.53 6.87 11.16
CA SER A 24 5.62 5.96 10.45
C SER A 24 4.20 6.04 10.97
N LEU A 25 3.27 5.66 10.10
CA LEU A 25 1.85 5.48 10.42
C LEU A 25 1.49 4.01 10.24
N HIS A 26 0.77 3.47 11.20
CA HIS A 26 0.27 2.09 11.22
C HIS A 26 -1.24 2.10 11.35
N PHE A 27 -1.94 1.21 10.66
CA PHE A 27 -3.40 1.17 10.71
C PHE A 27 -3.91 0.15 11.72
N GLY A 28 -4.78 0.58 12.65
CA GLY A 28 -5.42 -0.28 13.65
C GLY A 28 -6.84 -0.67 13.25
N TYR A 29 -7.01 -1.83 12.59
CA TYR A 29 -8.28 -2.27 12.01
C TYR A 29 -9.41 -2.43 13.03
N ALA A 30 -9.16 -3.13 14.13
CA ALA A 30 -10.20 -3.48 15.11
C ALA A 30 -10.76 -2.23 15.81
N ASP A 31 -9.86 -1.38 16.28
CA ASP A 31 -10.24 -0.17 17.01
C ASP A 31 -10.86 0.88 16.06
N TYR A 32 -10.36 0.96 14.83
CA TYR A 32 -11.00 1.80 13.81
C TYR A 32 -12.42 1.34 13.50
N ALA A 33 -12.63 0.03 13.28
CA ALA A 33 -13.96 -0.53 13.04
C ALA A 33 -14.91 -0.24 14.20
N ALA A 34 -14.45 -0.41 15.43
CA ALA A 34 -15.23 -0.07 16.64
C ALA A 34 -15.53 1.43 16.72
N SER A 35 -14.54 2.28 16.44
CA SER A 35 -14.68 3.75 16.49
C SER A 35 -15.72 4.28 15.51
N VAL A 36 -15.81 3.69 14.30
CA VAL A 36 -16.81 4.07 13.28
C VAL A 36 -18.05 3.19 13.28
N ARG A 37 -18.16 2.26 14.26
CA ARG A 37 -19.29 1.34 14.43
C ARG A 37 -19.53 0.43 13.22
N MET A 38 -18.45 -0.07 12.59
CA MET A 38 -18.56 -1.07 11.54
C MET A 38 -19.19 -2.36 12.05
N ARG A 39 -20.00 -2.99 11.22
CA ARG A 39 -20.61 -4.30 11.52
C ARG A 39 -19.67 -5.44 11.09
N THR A 40 -18.52 -5.50 11.72
CA THR A 40 -17.53 -6.57 11.53
C THR A 40 -16.79 -6.86 12.81
N THR A 41 -16.43 -8.12 13.01
CA THR A 41 -15.54 -8.58 14.07
C THR A 41 -14.19 -9.07 13.53
N ASN A 42 -14.02 -9.08 12.21
CA ASN A 42 -12.79 -9.50 11.57
C ASN A 42 -11.74 -8.39 11.66
N ILE A 43 -10.54 -8.75 12.06
CA ILE A 43 -9.40 -7.85 12.11
C ILE A 43 -8.72 -7.86 10.75
N GLY A 44 -8.91 -6.79 9.98
CA GLY A 44 -8.53 -6.78 8.57
C GLY A 44 -9.43 -7.70 7.73
N GLY A 45 -9.01 -8.00 6.52
CA GLY A 45 -9.77 -8.88 5.63
C GLY A 45 -11.00 -8.22 5.00
N THR A 46 -11.77 -9.03 4.32
CA THR A 46 -12.96 -8.61 3.57
C THR A 46 -14.23 -8.96 4.33
N ASN A 47 -15.31 -8.25 4.03
CA ASN A 47 -16.65 -8.65 4.45
C ASN A 47 -17.51 -8.91 3.19
N PRO A 48 -17.99 -10.13 2.95
CA PRO A 48 -18.77 -10.47 1.77
C PRO A 48 -20.08 -9.67 1.66
N ASP A 49 -20.64 -9.22 2.79
CA ASP A 49 -21.84 -8.39 2.80
C ASP A 49 -21.58 -6.96 2.33
N TYR A 50 -20.31 -6.52 2.31
CA TYR A 50 -19.92 -5.21 1.77
C TYR A 50 -19.60 -5.34 0.28
N SER A 51 -20.62 -5.65 -0.50
CA SER A 51 -20.56 -5.88 -1.94
C SER A 51 -21.53 -4.97 -2.70
N ILE A 52 -21.29 -4.82 -4.00
CA ILE A 52 -22.14 -4.08 -4.91
C ILE A 52 -22.86 -5.09 -5.81
N LEU A 53 -24.17 -5.07 -5.79
CA LEU A 53 -25.02 -5.83 -6.70
C LEU A 53 -25.32 -4.99 -7.93
N THR A 54 -25.04 -5.50 -9.12
CA THR A 54 -25.38 -4.79 -10.37
C THR A 54 -26.89 -4.76 -10.62
N ASP A 55 -27.30 -3.87 -11.52
CA ASP A 55 -28.64 -3.97 -12.11
C ASP A 55 -28.80 -5.28 -12.85
N GLU A 56 -30.06 -5.71 -13.00
CA GLU A 56 -30.38 -6.93 -13.73
C GLU A 56 -30.15 -6.73 -15.23
N ILE A 57 -29.33 -7.62 -15.80
CA ILE A 57 -29.06 -7.68 -17.23
C ILE A 57 -29.33 -9.11 -17.69
N ASN A 58 -30.28 -9.29 -18.59
CA ASN A 58 -30.69 -10.61 -19.11
C ASN A 58 -31.10 -11.62 -18.01
N GLY A 59 -31.73 -11.14 -16.94
CA GLY A 59 -32.17 -12.00 -15.83
C GLY A 59 -31.09 -12.33 -14.82
N GLU A 60 -29.89 -11.79 -14.96
CA GLU A 60 -28.74 -12.02 -14.06
C GLU A 60 -28.24 -10.74 -13.40
N ARG A 61 -27.78 -10.86 -12.16
CA ARG A 61 -27.09 -9.81 -11.43
C ARG A 61 -25.72 -10.30 -11.00
N LEU A 62 -24.72 -9.45 -11.11
CA LEU A 62 -23.36 -9.73 -10.66
C LEU A 62 -23.12 -9.09 -9.30
N VAL A 63 -22.40 -9.80 -8.47
CA VAL A 63 -21.90 -9.27 -7.17
C VAL A 63 -20.45 -8.86 -7.34
N HIS A 64 -20.16 -7.59 -7.13
CA HIS A 64 -18.80 -7.07 -7.11
C HIS A 64 -18.35 -6.84 -5.69
N TRP A 65 -17.18 -7.35 -5.39
CA TRP A 65 -16.51 -7.10 -4.12
C TRP A 65 -16.20 -5.61 -3.97
N ASN A 66 -16.34 -5.09 -2.74
CA ASN A 66 -15.98 -3.74 -2.37
C ASN A 66 -15.05 -3.75 -1.17
N ASP A 67 -14.13 -2.77 -1.10
CA ASP A 67 -13.14 -2.68 -0.04
C ASP A 67 -13.55 -1.67 1.04
N MET A 68 -14.03 -2.17 2.17
CA MET A 68 -14.45 -1.35 3.31
C MET A 68 -13.28 -0.57 3.95
N TRP A 69 -12.03 -0.98 3.70
CA TRP A 69 -10.83 -0.37 4.26
C TRP A 69 -10.18 0.65 3.32
N HIS A 70 -10.63 0.72 2.07
CA HIS A 70 -10.01 1.56 1.05
C HIS A 70 -9.90 3.04 1.48
N TYR A 71 -10.98 3.61 1.99
CA TYR A 71 -11.00 5.03 2.36
C TYR A 71 -9.98 5.37 3.48
N PRO A 72 -10.02 4.72 4.66
CA PRO A 72 -9.10 5.07 5.73
C PRO A 72 -7.64 4.79 5.37
N LEU A 73 -7.33 3.72 4.67
CA LEU A 73 -5.98 3.40 4.19
C LEU A 73 -5.48 4.41 3.17
N SER A 74 -6.27 4.74 2.16
CA SER A 74 -5.91 5.74 1.15
C SER A 74 -5.70 7.11 1.75
N LYS A 75 -6.55 7.51 2.71
CA LYS A 75 -6.39 8.78 3.42
C LYS A 75 -5.12 8.79 4.27
N MET A 76 -4.86 7.72 5.03
CA MET A 76 -3.64 7.58 5.84
C MET A 76 -2.40 7.63 4.96
N THR A 77 -2.40 6.90 3.85
CA THR A 77 -1.29 6.87 2.90
C THR A 77 -1.04 8.25 2.28
N THR A 78 -2.08 8.90 1.79
CA THR A 78 -1.96 10.23 1.16
C THR A 78 -1.37 11.26 2.12
N ILE A 79 -1.91 11.34 3.33
CA ILE A 79 -1.45 12.32 4.33
C ILE A 79 -0.04 11.97 4.81
N GLY A 80 0.21 10.70 5.15
CA GLY A 80 1.53 10.29 5.64
C GLY A 80 2.64 10.52 4.60
N ARG A 81 2.38 10.19 3.32
CA ARG A 81 3.34 10.45 2.23
C ARG A 81 3.57 11.93 1.97
N ALA A 82 2.58 12.80 2.15
CA ALA A 82 2.75 14.25 2.07
C ALA A 82 3.73 14.80 3.13
N HIS A 83 3.87 14.09 4.25
CA HIS A 83 4.81 14.40 5.33
C HIS A 83 6.09 13.54 5.31
N GLY A 84 6.33 12.74 4.26
CA GLY A 84 7.51 11.89 4.13
C GLY A 84 7.53 10.68 5.08
N LEU A 85 6.38 10.29 5.63
CA LEU A 85 6.30 9.19 6.59
C LEU A 85 6.17 7.83 5.90
N ARG A 86 6.66 6.80 6.56
CA ARG A 86 6.46 5.40 6.17
C ARG A 86 5.04 4.96 6.52
N ILE A 87 4.43 4.15 5.67
CA ILE A 87 3.05 3.67 5.84
C ILE A 87 3.07 2.17 6.00
N ILE A 88 2.55 1.72 7.12
CA ILE A 88 2.53 0.30 7.49
C ILE A 88 1.08 -0.14 7.65
N ASP A 89 0.74 -1.21 6.95
CA ASP A 89 -0.56 -1.86 7.08
C ASP A 89 -0.70 -2.55 8.44
N GLY A 90 -1.91 -2.63 8.93
CA GLY A 90 -2.24 -3.23 10.22
C GLY A 90 -2.30 -4.76 10.20
N PRO A 91 -2.80 -5.36 11.29
CA PRO A 91 -2.87 -6.81 11.42
C PRO A 91 -3.93 -7.45 10.51
N PHE A 92 -3.75 -8.75 10.24
CA PHE A 92 -4.75 -9.64 9.68
C PHE A 92 -5.02 -10.75 10.69
N GLY A 93 -6.26 -10.82 11.19
CA GLY A 93 -6.59 -11.60 12.38
C GLY A 93 -6.57 -13.11 12.20
N ASP A 94 -6.88 -13.61 10.99
CA ASP A 94 -6.90 -15.04 10.72
C ASP A 94 -5.50 -15.53 10.26
N PHE A 95 -4.68 -15.95 11.21
CA PHE A 95 -3.36 -16.51 10.92
C PHE A 95 -3.40 -17.94 10.34
N SER A 96 -4.58 -18.55 10.23
CA SER A 96 -4.80 -19.83 9.55
C SER A 96 -5.11 -19.69 8.06
N ASP A 97 -5.29 -18.44 7.57
CA ASP A 97 -5.55 -18.12 6.17
C ASP A 97 -4.38 -17.36 5.52
N PRO A 98 -3.33 -18.07 5.04
CA PRO A 98 -2.17 -17.46 4.42
C PRO A 98 -2.50 -16.75 3.10
N ASP A 99 -3.47 -17.25 2.33
CA ASP A 99 -3.84 -16.64 1.06
C ASP A 99 -4.62 -15.34 1.26
N GLY A 100 -5.52 -15.30 2.23
CA GLY A 100 -6.21 -14.09 2.66
C GLY A 100 -5.24 -13.04 3.18
N PHE A 101 -4.24 -13.44 3.99
CA PHE A 101 -3.17 -12.55 4.45
C PHE A 101 -2.43 -11.91 3.25
N LYS A 102 -1.95 -12.73 2.30
CA LYS A 102 -1.21 -12.25 1.13
C LYS A 102 -2.07 -11.39 0.21
N ALA A 103 -3.32 -11.76 -0.02
CA ALA A 103 -4.25 -10.95 -0.82
C ALA A 103 -4.48 -9.57 -0.20
N HIS A 104 -4.68 -9.54 1.12
CA HIS A 104 -4.81 -8.29 1.86
C HIS A 104 -3.53 -7.44 1.80
N ALA A 105 -2.37 -8.04 2.05
CA ALA A 105 -1.08 -7.38 1.99
C ALA A 105 -0.77 -6.80 0.60
N ARG A 106 -1.02 -7.55 -0.49
CA ARG A 106 -0.82 -7.07 -1.87
C ARG A 106 -1.67 -5.84 -2.17
N ARG A 107 -2.93 -5.85 -1.72
CA ARG A 107 -3.83 -4.71 -1.90
C ARG A 107 -3.31 -3.45 -1.23
N THR A 108 -2.81 -3.56 0.00
CA THR A 108 -2.29 -2.41 0.74
C THR A 108 -0.92 -1.97 0.23
N ALA A 109 -0.08 -2.89 -0.24
CA ALA A 109 1.16 -2.57 -0.95
C ALA A 109 0.89 -1.72 -2.21
N ILE A 110 -0.12 -2.08 -3.01
CA ILE A 110 -0.54 -1.30 -4.18
C ILE A 110 -1.03 0.11 -3.79
N LEU A 111 -1.65 0.26 -2.62
CA LEU A 111 -2.04 1.58 -2.10
C LEU A 111 -0.86 2.40 -1.56
N GLY A 112 0.33 1.82 -1.44
CA GLY A 112 1.54 2.51 -1.00
C GLY A 112 2.00 2.18 0.43
N CYS A 113 1.50 1.10 1.03
CA CYS A 113 2.08 0.56 2.27
C CYS A 113 3.42 -0.14 1.97
N GLU A 114 4.37 -0.02 2.89
CA GLU A 114 5.72 -0.59 2.80
C GLU A 114 5.90 -1.86 3.63
N GLY A 115 4.89 -2.24 4.38
CA GLY A 115 4.91 -3.40 5.27
C GLY A 115 3.57 -3.64 5.91
N LYS A 116 3.49 -4.72 6.67
CA LYS A 116 2.29 -5.16 7.36
C LYS A 116 2.63 -5.77 8.71
N TRP A 117 1.74 -5.63 9.69
CA TRP A 117 1.91 -6.30 10.97
C TRP A 117 1.77 -7.82 10.81
N ALA A 118 2.74 -8.54 11.36
CA ALA A 118 2.65 -9.96 11.61
C ALA A 118 2.30 -10.17 13.09
N ILE A 119 1.12 -10.71 13.38
CA ILE A 119 0.66 -10.99 14.73
C ILE A 119 0.89 -12.46 15.13
N HIS A 120 1.38 -13.26 14.20
CA HIS A 120 1.77 -14.65 14.41
C HIS A 120 3.04 -14.95 13.60
N PRO A 121 3.97 -15.82 14.06
CA PRO A 121 5.20 -16.15 13.35
C PRO A 121 4.98 -16.62 11.91
N SER A 122 3.89 -17.37 11.63
CA SER A 122 3.56 -17.83 10.28
C SER A 122 3.28 -16.71 9.28
N GLN A 123 3.04 -15.48 9.74
CA GLN A 123 2.76 -14.33 8.87
C GLN A 123 4.03 -13.58 8.45
N VAL A 124 5.18 -13.85 9.09
CA VAL A 124 6.43 -13.10 8.82
C VAL A 124 6.90 -13.34 7.39
N ASP A 125 7.05 -14.60 7.00
CA ASP A 125 7.50 -14.96 5.65
C ASP A 125 6.51 -14.52 4.57
N LEU A 126 5.20 -14.58 4.87
CA LEU A 126 4.15 -14.10 3.97
C LEU A 126 4.23 -12.58 3.75
N ALA A 127 4.53 -11.82 4.80
CA ALA A 127 4.73 -10.38 4.69
C ALA A 127 5.98 -10.09 3.85
N ASN A 128 7.09 -10.75 4.15
CA ASN A 128 8.33 -10.60 3.39
C ASN A 128 8.14 -10.94 1.90
N GLU A 129 7.45 -12.03 1.58
CA GLU A 129 7.11 -12.40 0.18
C GLU A 129 6.38 -11.27 -0.55
N VAL A 130 5.44 -10.61 0.11
CA VAL A 130 4.61 -9.58 -0.53
C VAL A 130 5.31 -8.23 -0.64
N PHE A 131 6.05 -7.82 0.38
CA PHE A 131 6.67 -6.49 0.44
C PHE A 131 8.10 -6.45 -0.11
N THR A 132 8.70 -7.60 -0.40
CA THR A 132 9.93 -7.66 -1.20
C THR A 132 9.57 -7.40 -2.67
N LEU A 133 10.24 -6.43 -3.27
CA LEU A 133 9.98 -6.05 -4.65
C LEU A 133 10.43 -7.17 -5.61
N PRO A 134 9.59 -7.57 -6.59
CA PRO A 134 9.98 -8.55 -7.59
C PRO A 134 11.19 -8.08 -8.40
N GLU A 135 12.16 -8.97 -8.63
CA GLU A 135 13.38 -8.67 -9.41
C GLU A 135 13.07 -8.00 -10.76
N LYS A 136 12.01 -8.43 -11.42
CA LYS A 136 11.54 -7.84 -12.68
C LYS A 136 11.14 -6.36 -12.55
N GLU A 137 10.56 -5.97 -11.43
CA GLU A 137 10.20 -4.56 -11.18
C GLU A 137 11.44 -3.73 -10.86
N VAL A 138 12.36 -4.28 -10.10
CA VAL A 138 13.66 -3.67 -9.80
C VAL A 138 14.46 -3.46 -11.08
N GLN A 139 14.56 -4.49 -11.93
CA GLN A 139 15.25 -4.37 -13.22
C GLN A 139 14.62 -3.30 -14.12
N LYS A 140 13.29 -3.27 -14.20
CA LYS A 140 12.58 -2.23 -14.96
C LYS A 140 12.87 -0.83 -14.43
N ALA A 141 13.02 -0.66 -13.13
CA ALA A 141 13.38 0.63 -12.55
C ALA A 141 14.79 1.07 -12.98
N TYR A 142 15.77 0.17 -12.98
CA TYR A 142 17.10 0.44 -13.53
C TYR A 142 17.07 0.80 -15.01
N ASP A 143 16.30 0.06 -15.83
CA ASP A 143 16.15 0.32 -17.26
C ASP A 143 15.57 1.71 -17.54
N ILE A 144 14.60 2.16 -16.73
CA ILE A 144 14.01 3.52 -16.83
C ILE A 144 15.07 4.58 -16.57
N LEU A 145 15.85 4.45 -15.49
CA LEU A 145 16.89 5.44 -15.15
C LEU A 145 18.02 5.46 -16.20
N GLU A 146 18.41 4.31 -16.70
CA GLU A 146 19.42 4.21 -17.75
C GLU A 146 18.95 4.84 -19.06
N ALA A 147 17.71 4.58 -19.49
CA ALA A 147 17.13 5.19 -20.68
C ALA A 147 17.06 6.71 -20.58
N MET A 148 16.70 7.23 -19.42
CA MET A 148 16.66 8.68 -19.18
C MET A 148 18.06 9.30 -19.19
N LYS A 149 19.06 8.65 -18.59
CA LYS A 149 20.45 9.10 -18.61
C LYS A 149 20.97 9.19 -20.05
N LYS A 150 20.76 8.16 -20.89
CA LYS A 150 21.13 8.16 -22.30
C LYS A 150 20.45 9.28 -23.09
N ALA A 151 19.17 9.55 -22.83
CA ALA A 151 18.46 10.66 -23.47
C ALA A 151 19.05 12.03 -23.10
N GLN A 152 19.39 12.25 -21.84
CA GLN A 152 20.05 13.48 -21.38
C GLN A 152 21.44 13.67 -22.00
N GLU A 153 22.26 12.62 -22.08
CA GLU A 153 23.58 12.65 -22.72
C GLU A 153 23.51 12.96 -24.22
N SER A 154 22.41 12.55 -24.89
CA SER A 154 22.15 12.85 -26.30
C SER A 154 21.47 14.21 -26.55
N GLY A 155 21.22 15.00 -25.51
CA GLY A 155 20.52 16.27 -25.58
C GLY A 155 19.01 16.15 -25.80
N SER A 156 18.43 14.95 -25.66
CA SER A 156 16.99 14.73 -25.72
C SER A 156 16.36 14.97 -24.34
N GLY A 157 15.30 15.77 -24.29
CA GLY A 157 14.53 16.01 -23.06
C GLY A 157 13.51 14.91 -22.75
N ALA A 158 13.37 13.89 -23.60
CA ALA A 158 12.43 12.79 -23.45
C ALA A 158 13.08 11.45 -23.78
N ALA A 159 12.73 10.43 -23.02
CA ALA A 159 13.16 9.05 -23.25
C ALA A 159 11.95 8.13 -23.47
N THR A 160 12.17 7.03 -24.15
CA THR A 160 11.17 5.97 -24.29
C THR A 160 11.78 4.62 -23.89
N LEU A 161 11.00 3.79 -23.23
CA LEU A 161 11.34 2.41 -22.91
C LEU A 161 10.20 1.51 -23.37
N ASN A 162 10.50 0.51 -24.19
CA ASN A 162 9.50 -0.42 -24.74
C ASN A 162 8.28 0.28 -25.38
N GLY A 163 8.52 1.38 -26.11
CA GLY A 163 7.48 2.17 -26.78
C GLY A 163 6.63 3.05 -25.86
N LYS A 164 6.96 3.15 -24.56
CA LYS A 164 6.28 4.02 -23.60
C LYS A 164 7.17 5.21 -23.25
N LEU A 165 6.56 6.39 -23.18
CA LEU A 165 7.23 7.61 -22.74
C LEU A 165 7.65 7.48 -21.28
N ILE A 166 8.88 7.88 -20.98
CA ILE A 166 9.39 8.06 -19.60
C ILE A 166 9.22 9.54 -19.26
N ASP A 167 8.40 9.80 -18.28
CA ASP A 167 8.17 11.13 -17.71
C ASP A 167 8.82 11.28 -16.33
N ALA A 168 8.74 12.48 -15.76
CA ALA A 168 9.29 12.78 -14.45
C ALA A 168 8.63 11.94 -13.32
N ALA A 169 7.39 11.48 -13.49
CA ALA A 169 6.75 10.62 -12.51
C ALA A 169 7.32 9.21 -12.57
N SER A 170 7.55 8.67 -13.77
CA SER A 170 8.19 7.37 -13.99
C SER A 170 9.60 7.31 -13.38
N ILE A 171 10.37 8.41 -13.49
CA ILE A 171 11.71 8.51 -12.90
C ILE A 171 11.62 8.44 -11.37
N ARG A 172 10.76 9.27 -10.75
CA ARG A 172 10.59 9.25 -9.30
C ARG A 172 10.15 7.88 -8.76
N GLN A 173 9.26 7.19 -9.48
CA GLN A 173 8.84 5.84 -9.11
C GLN A 173 10.01 4.84 -9.20
N ALA A 174 10.82 4.92 -10.25
CA ALA A 174 12.00 4.08 -10.41
C ALA A 174 13.04 4.32 -9.30
N GLU A 175 13.31 5.58 -8.95
CA GLU A 175 14.19 5.94 -7.84
C GLU A 175 13.70 5.37 -6.50
N GLN A 176 12.41 5.46 -6.22
CA GLN A 176 11.79 4.90 -5.00
C GLN A 176 11.93 3.38 -4.92
N ILE A 177 11.70 2.66 -6.04
CA ILE A 177 11.87 1.21 -6.12
C ILE A 177 13.33 0.83 -5.78
N ILE A 178 14.29 1.52 -6.37
CA ILE A 178 15.72 1.23 -6.14
C ILE A 178 16.13 1.56 -4.70
N GLU A 179 15.65 2.67 -4.14
CA GLU A 179 15.92 3.04 -2.75
C GLU A 179 15.36 1.99 -1.78
N GLN A 180 14.12 1.56 -1.98
CA GLN A 180 13.49 0.51 -1.18
C GLN A 180 14.24 -0.82 -1.29
N THR A 181 14.67 -1.21 -2.49
CA THR A 181 15.46 -2.44 -2.71
C THR A 181 16.76 -2.39 -1.92
N LYS A 182 17.52 -1.30 -2.02
CA LYS A 182 18.77 -1.11 -1.27
C LYS A 182 18.55 -1.17 0.24
N LEU A 183 17.47 -0.58 0.74
CA LEU A 183 17.14 -0.64 2.16
C LEU A 183 16.91 -2.08 2.61
N ILE A 184 16.15 -2.87 1.85
CA ILE A 184 15.89 -4.29 2.15
C ILE A 184 17.20 -5.08 2.17
N GLU A 185 18.07 -4.88 1.17
CA GLU A 185 19.39 -5.56 1.09
C GLU A 185 20.28 -5.26 2.29
N THR A 186 20.19 -4.07 2.88
CA THR A 186 20.98 -3.72 4.07
C THR A 186 20.48 -4.37 5.36
N LEU A 187 19.25 -4.89 5.37
CA LEU A 187 18.60 -5.52 6.52
C LEU A 187 18.60 -7.04 6.46
N SER A 188 19.03 -7.63 5.33
CA SER A 188 19.12 -9.06 5.08
C SER A 188 20.51 -9.58 5.42
#